data_c5a39124654d8640745ece110f974a2c
#
_entry.id   c5a39124654d8640745ece110f974a2c
#
_cell.length_a   1.000
_cell.length_b   1.000
_cell.length_c   1.000
_cell.angle_alpha   90.00
_cell.angle_beta   90.00
_cell.angle_gamma   90.00
#
_symmetry.space_group_name_H-M   'P 1'
#
loop_
_entity.id
_entity.type
_entity.pdbx_description
1 polymer ?
#
loop_
_entity_poly.entity_id
_entity_poly.type
_entity_poly.pdbx_seq_one_letter_code
_entity_poly.pdbx_strand_id
1 'polypeptide(L)'
;MNEGVIKIKKYPFIKQQGIKECGPVCVQMILKYYGGYAGIEKLSEMMNTNHRGTTAYDLIKTLNEIGFKSEGLKLDKIEKINTPCIVHVVINSYTHYMVIYEINLKKNFLIVADPASYLKKISFQEFKKIWTGVVIEMHPLDKVICDYEPKVYKYIFYYIKRNIKLIVLISCLALMVNILSIFISLFVPFMMKMTLFELDKVVLCFAIIFLIRGILNFIQNRSLIKLNKKLDENISKDIFHDILSLPYCYYKRKKVGEITSYFSQLYLVRNFISLLASTAFIDGPLLLITIIIIFTANRFIFALNILCVFVLIFLYKHYSQKNYIFISETQRKKGLVNSFMVETINNFETIKNLNIFDKIYADFDKIYNSYTFQTYKLNNLYNKESLLKELIYGATLFLIMLVSFKLCHSDMSMFVSQFIISTIFISTFRSVIDLDLNFKEAMSALKRLIELSSYKTKKRNG
;
A
#
# COMPACT_ATOMS: atom_id res chain seq x y z
N MET A 1 16.93 9.38 -36.22
CA MET A 1 17.54 8.63 -35.11
C MET A 1 17.25 9.42 -33.83
N ASN A 2 16.15 9.15 -33.19
CA ASN A 2 15.81 9.77 -31.90
C ASN A 2 16.20 8.79 -30.81
N GLU A 3 17.30 9.06 -30.14
CA GLU A 3 17.68 8.40 -28.91
C GLU A 3 16.67 8.76 -27.84
N GLY A 4 15.81 7.80 -27.51
CA GLY A 4 14.87 7.92 -26.41
C GLY A 4 15.64 8.00 -25.09
N VAL A 5 15.77 9.20 -24.55
CA VAL A 5 16.28 9.44 -23.20
C VAL A 5 15.30 8.79 -22.21
N ILE A 6 15.65 7.59 -21.78
CA ILE A 6 14.92 6.86 -20.73
C ILE A 6 15.11 7.66 -19.42
N LYS A 7 14.03 8.25 -18.91
CA LYS A 7 14.01 8.90 -17.58
C LYS A 7 14.25 7.85 -16.50
N ILE A 8 15.50 7.64 -16.12
CA ILE A 8 15.93 6.74 -15.04
C ILE A 8 15.43 7.34 -13.72
N LYS A 9 14.56 6.63 -13.00
CA LYS A 9 14.35 6.92 -11.58
C LYS A 9 15.68 6.67 -10.88
N LYS A 10 16.26 7.72 -10.30
CA LYS A 10 17.66 7.78 -9.85
C LYS A 10 18.13 6.55 -9.06
N TYR A 11 17.28 5.89 -8.27
CA TYR A 11 17.60 4.66 -7.52
C TYR A 11 16.34 3.81 -7.31
N PRO A 12 16.03 2.85 -8.19
CA PRO A 12 14.88 1.97 -8.01
C PRO A 12 15.05 1.10 -6.77
N PHE A 13 14.03 1.04 -5.93
CA PHE A 13 13.99 0.19 -4.76
C PHE A 13 12.79 -0.75 -4.83
N ILE A 14 13.06 -2.04 -4.58
CA ILE A 14 12.05 -3.10 -4.48
C ILE A 14 12.32 -3.86 -3.19
N LYS A 15 11.29 -3.99 -2.36
CA LYS A 15 11.39 -4.75 -1.12
C LYS A 15 11.13 -6.23 -1.39
N GLN A 16 12.01 -7.11 -0.89
CA GLN A 16 11.78 -8.56 -0.95
C GLN A 16 10.57 -8.92 -0.08
N GLN A 17 9.88 -9.95 -0.48
CA GLN A 17 8.68 -10.42 0.18
C GLN A 17 8.93 -11.78 0.84
N GLY A 18 9.61 -12.69 0.15
CA GLY A 18 10.11 -13.94 0.70
C GLY A 18 11.49 -13.76 1.37
N ILE A 19 11.79 -14.62 2.33
CA ILE A 19 13.05 -14.55 3.11
C ILE A 19 14.27 -14.79 2.21
N LYS A 20 14.12 -15.56 1.14
CA LYS A 20 15.20 -16.02 0.25
C LYS A 20 15.23 -15.34 -1.12
N GLU A 21 14.48 -14.27 -1.31
CA GLU A 21 14.34 -13.56 -2.59
C GLU A 21 15.35 -12.42 -2.78
N CYS A 22 16.34 -12.25 -1.89
CA CYS A 22 17.29 -11.14 -1.98
C CYS A 22 18.02 -11.07 -3.33
N GLY A 23 18.48 -12.23 -3.87
CA GLY A 23 19.13 -12.29 -5.18
C GLY A 23 18.22 -11.83 -6.33
N PRO A 24 17.07 -12.51 -6.56
CA PRO A 24 16.10 -12.12 -7.59
C PRO A 24 15.66 -10.65 -7.50
N VAL A 25 15.44 -10.15 -6.29
CA VAL A 25 15.02 -8.75 -6.08
C VAL A 25 16.17 -7.78 -6.41
N CYS A 26 17.42 -8.10 -6.06
CA CYS A 26 18.58 -7.29 -6.48
C CYS A 26 18.68 -7.20 -8.00
N VAL A 27 18.52 -8.33 -8.71
CA VAL A 27 18.54 -8.34 -10.18
C VAL A 27 17.37 -7.56 -10.76
N GLN A 28 16.16 -7.65 -10.19
CA GLN A 28 15.03 -6.85 -10.62
C GLN A 28 15.28 -5.34 -10.41
N MET A 29 15.92 -4.94 -9.32
CA MET A 29 16.33 -3.55 -9.09
C MET A 29 17.34 -3.05 -10.13
N ILE A 30 18.33 -3.87 -10.48
CA ILE A 30 19.30 -3.57 -11.55
C ILE A 30 18.60 -3.48 -12.90
N LEU A 31 17.74 -4.43 -13.26
CA LEU A 31 16.94 -4.37 -14.48
C LEU A 31 16.18 -3.04 -14.58
N LYS A 32 15.48 -2.64 -13.50
CA LYS A 32 14.76 -1.34 -13.48
C LYS A 32 15.66 -0.14 -13.58
N TYR A 33 16.89 -0.21 -13.06
CA TYR A 33 17.86 0.86 -13.18
C TYR A 33 18.24 1.11 -14.66
N TYR A 34 18.38 0.03 -15.43
CA TYR A 34 18.68 0.07 -16.85
C TYR A 34 17.44 0.07 -17.76
N GLY A 35 16.24 0.28 -17.19
CA GLY A 35 14.99 0.40 -17.95
C GLY A 35 14.36 -0.93 -18.39
N GLY A 36 14.91 -2.06 -17.95
CA GLY A 36 14.36 -3.39 -18.17
C GLY A 36 13.35 -3.81 -17.10
N TYR A 37 12.70 -4.95 -17.30
CA TYR A 37 11.80 -5.58 -16.32
C TYR A 37 11.74 -7.09 -16.50
N ALA A 38 11.79 -7.81 -15.38
CA ALA A 38 11.39 -9.22 -15.30
C ALA A 38 10.70 -9.47 -13.95
N GLY A 39 9.69 -10.35 -13.93
CA GLY A 39 8.98 -10.71 -12.69
C GLY A 39 9.88 -11.49 -11.72
N ILE A 40 9.68 -11.30 -10.40
CA ILE A 40 10.50 -11.95 -9.36
C ILE A 40 10.43 -13.47 -9.47
N GLU A 41 9.25 -14.03 -9.76
CA GLU A 41 9.07 -15.47 -9.90
C GLU A 41 9.87 -16.06 -11.08
N LYS A 42 9.91 -15.34 -12.22
CA LYS A 42 10.74 -15.71 -13.37
C LYS A 42 12.22 -15.66 -13.04
N LEU A 43 12.67 -14.58 -12.39
CA LEU A 43 14.05 -14.43 -11.96
C LEU A 43 14.44 -15.51 -10.93
N SER A 44 13.56 -15.84 -9.99
CA SER A 44 13.77 -16.91 -9.01
C SER A 44 13.88 -18.29 -9.67
N GLU A 45 13.14 -18.51 -10.76
CA GLU A 45 13.26 -19.75 -11.55
C GLU A 45 14.59 -19.82 -12.29
N MET A 46 14.98 -18.78 -12.99
CA MET A 46 16.25 -18.70 -13.72
C MET A 46 17.47 -18.87 -12.79
N MET A 47 17.37 -18.32 -11.58
CA MET A 47 18.42 -18.41 -10.55
C MET A 47 18.37 -19.67 -9.71
N ASN A 48 17.50 -20.64 -9.99
CA ASN A 48 17.29 -21.83 -9.16
C ASN A 48 17.12 -21.51 -7.66
N THR A 49 16.52 -20.36 -7.34
CA THR A 49 16.32 -19.92 -5.96
C THR A 49 15.46 -20.93 -5.19
N ASN A 50 15.98 -21.43 -4.09
CA ASN A 50 15.33 -22.45 -3.26
C ASN A 50 15.31 -22.04 -1.78
N HIS A 51 14.95 -22.96 -0.87
CA HIS A 51 14.91 -22.72 0.57
C HIS A 51 16.27 -22.31 1.19
N ARG A 52 17.40 -22.54 0.50
CA ARG A 52 18.75 -22.10 0.91
C ARG A 52 19.09 -20.69 0.38
N GLY A 53 18.36 -20.19 -0.61
CA GLY A 53 18.59 -18.90 -1.27
C GLY A 53 19.09 -19.05 -2.70
N THR A 54 19.84 -18.06 -3.19
CA THR A 54 20.44 -17.99 -4.53
C THR A 54 21.95 -18.01 -4.42
N THR A 55 22.63 -18.80 -5.25
CA THR A 55 24.10 -18.79 -5.32
C THR A 55 24.61 -17.62 -6.16
N ALA A 56 25.84 -17.14 -5.91
CA ALA A 56 26.45 -16.10 -6.74
C ALA A 56 26.62 -16.56 -8.20
N TYR A 57 26.88 -17.84 -8.41
CA TYR A 57 26.98 -18.44 -9.75
C TYR A 57 25.68 -18.34 -10.51
N ASP A 58 24.55 -18.77 -9.91
CA ASP A 58 23.24 -18.71 -10.55
C ASP A 58 22.81 -17.26 -10.84
N LEU A 59 23.19 -16.32 -9.95
CA LEU A 59 22.93 -14.91 -10.11
C LEU A 59 23.70 -14.34 -11.32
N ILE A 60 24.99 -14.62 -11.46
CA ILE A 60 25.84 -14.21 -12.59
C ILE A 60 25.32 -14.84 -13.88
N LYS A 61 25.04 -16.14 -13.88
CA LYS A 61 24.49 -16.85 -15.03
C LYS A 61 23.20 -16.19 -15.51
N THR A 62 22.29 -15.91 -14.60
CA THR A 62 21.02 -15.26 -14.95
C THR A 62 21.23 -13.85 -15.48
N LEU A 63 22.12 -13.05 -14.89
CA LEU A 63 22.45 -11.73 -15.40
C LEU A 63 22.93 -11.77 -16.86
N ASN A 64 23.78 -12.74 -17.21
CA ASN A 64 24.27 -12.96 -18.58
C ASN A 64 23.11 -13.37 -19.52
N GLU A 65 22.19 -14.21 -19.08
CA GLU A 65 21.02 -14.64 -19.87
C GLU A 65 20.01 -13.50 -20.11
N ILE A 66 19.92 -12.52 -19.20
CA ILE A 66 18.97 -11.40 -19.32
C ILE A 66 19.54 -10.15 -20.00
N GLY A 67 20.75 -10.24 -20.55
CA GLY A 67 21.31 -9.19 -21.39
C GLY A 67 22.33 -8.29 -20.67
N PHE A 68 23.02 -8.80 -19.66
CA PHE A 68 24.20 -8.16 -19.09
C PHE A 68 25.46 -9.00 -19.37
N LYS A 69 26.61 -8.34 -19.40
CA LYS A 69 27.90 -8.98 -19.23
C LYS A 69 28.28 -8.84 -17.75
N SER A 70 28.28 -9.94 -17.00
CA SER A 70 28.47 -9.90 -15.56
C SER A 70 29.59 -10.84 -15.12
N GLU A 71 30.31 -10.43 -14.09
CA GLU A 71 31.39 -11.18 -13.48
C GLU A 71 31.39 -11.03 -11.95
N GLY A 72 31.87 -12.06 -11.26
CA GLY A 72 32.00 -12.05 -9.81
C GLY A 72 33.46 -11.79 -9.42
N LEU A 73 33.67 -10.74 -8.63
CA LEU A 73 35.00 -10.32 -8.16
C LEU A 73 35.08 -10.44 -6.64
N LYS A 74 36.29 -10.72 -6.16
CA LYS A 74 36.62 -10.61 -4.74
C LYS A 74 37.54 -9.41 -4.56
N LEU A 75 37.06 -8.36 -3.91
CA LEU A 75 37.79 -7.09 -3.75
C LEU A 75 38.02 -6.80 -2.26
N ASP A 76 39.18 -6.22 -1.97
CA ASP A 76 39.59 -5.85 -0.60
C ASP A 76 39.30 -4.38 -0.27
N LYS A 77 39.10 -3.54 -1.30
CA LYS A 77 38.92 -2.08 -1.15
C LYS A 77 37.61 -1.62 -1.81
N ILE A 78 36.87 -0.79 -1.09
CA ILE A 78 35.57 -0.24 -1.54
C ILE A 78 35.77 0.69 -2.77
N GLU A 79 36.90 1.36 -2.84
CA GLU A 79 37.23 2.32 -3.91
C GLU A 79 37.38 1.67 -5.30
N LYS A 80 37.56 0.32 -5.34
CA LYS A 80 37.69 -0.45 -6.59
C LYS A 80 36.33 -0.95 -7.12
N ILE A 81 35.25 -0.73 -6.40
CA ILE A 81 33.91 -1.21 -6.79
C ILE A 81 33.32 -0.30 -7.86
N ASN A 82 32.95 -0.86 -9.01
CA ASN A 82 32.19 -0.16 -10.05
C ASN A 82 30.68 -0.23 -9.74
N THR A 83 30.00 0.89 -9.86
CA THR A 83 28.56 1.00 -9.58
C THR A 83 27.74 1.28 -10.84
N PRO A 84 26.48 0.74 -10.94
CA PRO A 84 25.78 -0.07 -9.93
C PRO A 84 26.27 -1.53 -9.92
N CYS A 85 26.27 -2.15 -8.74
CA CYS A 85 26.68 -3.55 -8.57
C CYS A 85 25.86 -4.26 -7.48
N ILE A 86 25.92 -5.59 -7.46
CA ILE A 86 25.33 -6.41 -6.40
C ILE A 86 26.47 -6.88 -5.49
N VAL A 87 26.29 -6.73 -4.18
CA VAL A 87 27.28 -7.14 -3.19
C VAL A 87 26.73 -8.20 -2.25
N HIS A 88 27.60 -9.11 -1.84
CA HIS A 88 27.30 -10.13 -0.84
C HIS A 88 27.73 -9.65 0.54
N VAL A 89 26.81 -9.73 1.50
CA VAL A 89 27.02 -9.26 2.88
C VAL A 89 26.59 -10.35 3.87
N VAL A 90 27.05 -10.24 5.11
CA VAL A 90 26.63 -11.07 6.23
C VAL A 90 26.08 -10.17 7.32
N ILE A 91 24.82 -10.35 7.67
CA ILE A 91 24.12 -9.57 8.70
C ILE A 91 23.55 -10.56 9.71
N ASN A 92 23.94 -10.44 11.00
CA ASN A 92 23.48 -11.33 12.07
C ASN A 92 23.59 -12.83 11.69
N SER A 93 24.74 -13.24 11.14
CA SER A 93 25.04 -14.60 10.65
C SER A 93 24.23 -15.09 9.45
N TYR A 94 23.43 -14.23 8.81
CA TYR A 94 22.70 -14.54 7.59
C TYR A 94 23.38 -13.93 6.37
N THR A 95 23.60 -14.76 5.34
CA THR A 95 24.08 -14.31 4.04
C THR A 95 23.00 -13.55 3.28
N HIS A 96 23.34 -12.42 2.66
CA HIS A 96 22.39 -11.53 2.01
C HIS A 96 23.01 -10.80 0.81
N TYR A 97 22.19 -10.44 -0.18
CA TYR A 97 22.58 -9.59 -1.31
C TYR A 97 21.97 -8.21 -1.19
N MET A 98 22.74 -7.20 -1.58
CA MET A 98 22.33 -5.79 -1.67
C MET A 98 22.80 -5.16 -2.97
N VAL A 99 22.17 -4.08 -3.40
CA VAL A 99 22.59 -3.29 -4.56
C VAL A 99 23.28 -2.01 -4.08
N ILE A 100 24.48 -1.73 -4.57
CA ILE A 100 25.13 -0.42 -4.42
C ILE A 100 24.86 0.38 -5.68
N TYR A 101 24.26 1.55 -5.54
CA TYR A 101 24.00 2.45 -6.66
C TYR A 101 25.06 3.55 -6.82
N GLU A 102 25.60 4.02 -5.71
CA GLU A 102 26.55 5.14 -5.72
C GLU A 102 27.55 4.99 -4.57
N ILE A 103 28.81 5.33 -4.86
CA ILE A 103 29.91 5.41 -3.90
C ILE A 103 30.41 6.86 -3.90
N ASN A 104 30.32 7.52 -2.75
CA ASN A 104 30.84 8.89 -2.61
C ASN A 104 32.13 8.86 -1.80
N LEU A 105 33.26 8.85 -2.50
CA LEU A 105 34.60 8.79 -1.90
C LEU A 105 34.92 10.04 -1.07
N LYS A 106 34.42 11.21 -1.48
CA LYS A 106 34.70 12.48 -0.76
C LYS A 106 34.01 12.56 0.59
N LYS A 107 32.82 11.98 0.72
CA LYS A 107 31.99 11.99 1.95
C LYS A 107 31.96 10.66 2.67
N ASN A 108 32.72 9.65 2.24
CA ASN A 108 32.85 8.31 2.84
C ASN A 108 31.52 7.61 3.10
N PHE A 109 30.59 7.66 2.14
CA PHE A 109 29.31 6.94 2.23
C PHE A 109 28.94 6.20 0.91
N LEU A 110 28.07 5.21 1.06
CA LEU A 110 27.46 4.42 -0.01
C LEU A 110 25.95 4.63 0.00
N ILE A 111 25.34 4.66 -1.21
CA ILE A 111 23.88 4.53 -1.34
C ILE A 111 23.58 3.08 -1.68
N VAL A 112 22.97 2.39 -0.73
CA VAL A 112 22.71 0.95 -0.79
C VAL A 112 21.22 0.69 -0.74
N ALA A 113 20.73 -0.15 -1.68
CA ALA A 113 19.39 -0.69 -1.63
C ALA A 113 19.44 -2.10 -1.01
N ASP A 114 18.91 -2.22 0.18
CA ASP A 114 18.79 -3.47 0.91
C ASP A 114 17.39 -4.05 0.71
N PRO A 115 17.24 -5.16 -0.05
CA PRO A 115 15.93 -5.75 -0.32
C PRO A 115 15.13 -6.08 0.94
N ALA A 116 15.81 -6.42 2.05
CA ALA A 116 15.15 -6.76 3.30
C ALA A 116 14.66 -5.54 4.10
N SER A 117 15.22 -4.34 3.83
CA SER A 117 14.88 -3.13 4.58
C SER A 117 14.43 -1.97 3.71
N TYR A 118 15.34 -1.09 3.30
CA TYR A 118 15.05 0.11 2.50
C TYR A 118 16.32 0.67 1.83
N LEU A 119 16.14 1.69 1.01
CA LEU A 119 17.24 2.46 0.42
C LEU A 119 17.88 3.32 1.50
N LYS A 120 19.15 3.11 1.81
CA LYS A 120 19.85 3.79 2.91
C LYS A 120 21.23 4.29 2.51
N LYS A 121 21.69 5.31 3.22
CA LYS A 121 23.09 5.73 3.19
C LYS A 121 23.82 5.00 4.32
N ILE A 122 24.95 4.38 3.99
CA ILE A 122 25.78 3.64 4.95
C ILE A 122 27.20 4.19 4.87
N SER A 123 27.86 4.38 6.00
CA SER A 123 29.27 4.77 6.05
C SER A 123 30.18 3.62 5.58
N PHE A 124 31.38 3.94 5.08
CA PHE A 124 32.36 2.93 4.69
C PHE A 124 32.71 1.99 5.84
N GLN A 125 32.81 2.53 7.07
CA GLN A 125 33.13 1.72 8.25
C GLN A 125 32.03 0.71 8.59
N GLU A 126 30.77 1.12 8.54
CA GLU A 126 29.63 0.24 8.77
C GLU A 126 29.50 -0.83 7.67
N PHE A 127 29.67 -0.43 6.40
CA PHE A 127 29.60 -1.37 5.28
C PHE A 127 30.71 -2.42 5.36
N LYS A 128 31.96 -2.02 5.66
CA LYS A 128 33.11 -2.93 5.77
C LYS A 128 32.93 -4.03 6.82
N LYS A 129 32.13 -3.77 7.87
CA LYS A 129 31.84 -4.76 8.92
C LYS A 129 30.93 -5.90 8.45
N ILE A 130 30.10 -5.67 7.45
CA ILE A 130 29.12 -6.63 6.95
C ILE A 130 29.51 -7.23 5.58
N TRP A 131 30.39 -6.58 4.83
CA TRP A 131 30.78 -6.97 3.50
C TRP A 131 31.76 -8.16 3.49
N THR A 132 31.53 -9.14 2.60
CA THR A 132 32.37 -10.33 2.47
C THR A 132 33.53 -10.18 1.49
N GLY A 133 33.65 -9.03 0.83
CA GLY A 133 34.59 -8.80 -0.26
C GLY A 133 34.04 -9.20 -1.64
N VAL A 134 32.91 -9.91 -1.71
CA VAL A 134 32.32 -10.37 -2.97
C VAL A 134 31.46 -9.28 -3.59
N VAL A 135 31.72 -8.99 -4.86
CA VAL A 135 31.00 -8.03 -5.71
C VAL A 135 30.65 -8.70 -7.03
N ILE A 136 29.45 -8.47 -7.50
CA ILE A 136 29.01 -8.90 -8.83
C ILE A 136 28.85 -7.61 -9.64
N GLU A 137 29.78 -7.37 -10.53
CA GLU A 137 29.76 -6.25 -11.47
C GLU A 137 29.02 -6.65 -12.74
N MET A 138 28.36 -5.68 -13.38
CA MET A 138 27.57 -5.92 -14.57
C MET A 138 27.52 -4.71 -15.49
N HIS A 139 27.57 -4.96 -16.77
CA HIS A 139 27.45 -3.98 -17.82
C HIS A 139 26.31 -4.38 -18.77
N PRO A 140 25.35 -3.49 -19.08
CA PRO A 140 24.25 -3.83 -19.97
C PRO A 140 24.78 -4.06 -21.39
N LEU A 141 24.25 -5.10 -22.06
CA LEU A 141 24.39 -5.31 -23.49
C LEU A 141 23.29 -4.54 -24.23
N ASP A 142 23.35 -4.50 -25.56
CA ASP A 142 22.40 -3.71 -26.39
C ASP A 142 20.91 -4.04 -26.17
N LYS A 143 20.58 -5.23 -25.70
CA LYS A 143 19.22 -5.65 -25.40
C LYS A 143 19.12 -6.30 -24.03
N VAL A 144 18.68 -5.52 -23.05
CA VAL A 144 18.28 -6.04 -21.74
C VAL A 144 16.83 -6.55 -21.80
N ILE A 145 16.53 -7.69 -21.15
CA ILE A 145 15.17 -8.22 -21.11
C ILE A 145 14.20 -7.17 -20.55
N CYS A 146 13.15 -6.89 -21.33
CA CYS A 146 12.05 -6.04 -20.91
C CYS A 146 10.72 -6.81 -21.08
N ASP A 147 10.38 -7.61 -20.07
CA ASP A 147 9.06 -8.22 -19.97
C ASP A 147 8.00 -7.16 -19.70
N TYR A 148 6.75 -7.49 -19.99
CA TYR A 148 5.63 -6.60 -19.66
C TYR A 148 5.51 -6.45 -18.13
N GLU A 149 5.71 -5.24 -17.60
CA GLU A 149 5.40 -4.94 -16.20
C GLU A 149 3.88 -4.94 -15.99
N PRO A 150 3.34 -5.83 -15.14
CA PRO A 150 1.91 -5.92 -14.97
C PRO A 150 1.36 -4.64 -14.34
N LYS A 151 0.43 -3.99 -15.07
CA LYS A 151 -0.18 -2.75 -14.63
C LYS A 151 -1.33 -3.05 -13.66
N VAL A 152 -1.08 -2.87 -12.38
CA VAL A 152 -2.03 -3.16 -11.28
C VAL A 152 -3.40 -2.51 -11.50
N TYR A 153 -3.44 -1.27 -12.05
CA TYR A 153 -4.69 -0.59 -12.31
C TYR A 153 -5.60 -1.33 -13.31
N LYS A 154 -5.03 -2.09 -14.28
CA LYS A 154 -5.83 -2.90 -15.22
C LYS A 154 -6.57 -4.02 -14.50
N TYR A 155 -5.94 -4.61 -13.48
CA TYR A 155 -6.53 -5.67 -12.67
C TYR A 155 -7.68 -5.13 -11.80
N ILE A 156 -7.47 -3.99 -11.14
CA ILE A 156 -8.51 -3.30 -10.38
C ILE A 156 -9.68 -2.92 -11.28
N PHE A 157 -9.38 -2.33 -12.46
CA PHE A 157 -10.41 -1.92 -13.41
C PHE A 157 -11.21 -3.10 -13.96
N TYR A 158 -10.60 -4.27 -14.14
CA TYR A 158 -11.28 -5.49 -14.54
C TYR A 158 -12.38 -5.89 -13.55
N TYR A 159 -12.10 -5.90 -12.24
CA TYR A 159 -13.10 -6.22 -11.22
C TYR A 159 -14.17 -5.14 -11.06
N ILE A 160 -13.81 -3.87 -11.21
CA ILE A 160 -14.78 -2.76 -11.24
C ILE A 160 -15.72 -2.93 -12.42
N LYS A 161 -15.22 -3.16 -13.64
CA LYS A 161 -16.03 -3.34 -14.86
C LYS A 161 -16.96 -4.54 -14.74
N ARG A 162 -16.49 -5.66 -14.19
CA ARG A 162 -17.30 -6.88 -13.98
C ARG A 162 -18.48 -6.65 -13.04
N ASN A 163 -18.41 -5.66 -12.13
CA ASN A 163 -19.45 -5.33 -11.16
C ASN A 163 -20.11 -3.96 -11.41
N ILE A 164 -19.97 -3.40 -12.61
CA ILE A 164 -20.38 -2.01 -12.93
C ILE A 164 -21.85 -1.71 -12.59
N LYS A 165 -22.77 -2.65 -12.81
CA LYS A 165 -24.20 -2.46 -12.51
C LYS A 165 -24.47 -2.18 -11.03
N LEU A 166 -23.78 -2.92 -10.13
CA LEU A 166 -23.89 -2.68 -8.68
C LEU A 166 -23.23 -1.38 -8.27
N ILE A 167 -22.11 -1.03 -8.86
CA ILE A 167 -21.38 0.21 -8.58
C ILE A 167 -22.24 1.42 -9.00
N VAL A 168 -22.85 1.39 -10.18
CA VAL A 168 -23.76 2.45 -10.64
C VAL A 168 -24.96 2.59 -9.70
N LEU A 169 -25.57 1.48 -9.27
CA LEU A 169 -26.66 1.51 -8.31
C LEU A 169 -26.24 2.17 -6.99
N ILE A 170 -25.07 1.78 -6.45
CA ILE A 170 -24.51 2.35 -5.22
C ILE A 170 -24.24 3.86 -5.40
N SER A 171 -23.72 4.27 -6.56
CA SER A 171 -23.46 5.69 -6.87
C SER A 171 -24.74 6.51 -6.92
N CYS A 172 -25.80 6.00 -7.57
CA CYS A 172 -27.09 6.68 -7.62
C CYS A 172 -27.70 6.83 -6.22
N LEU A 173 -27.69 5.76 -5.41
CA LEU A 173 -28.16 5.81 -4.03
C LEU A 173 -27.33 6.78 -3.19
N ALA A 174 -26.01 6.79 -3.37
CA ALA A 174 -25.10 7.70 -2.67
C ALA A 174 -25.42 9.18 -3.01
N LEU A 175 -25.64 9.50 -4.27
CA LEU A 175 -26.04 10.85 -4.66
C LEU A 175 -27.33 11.29 -3.98
N MET A 176 -28.36 10.42 -3.94
CA MET A 176 -29.62 10.71 -3.24
C MET A 176 -29.39 10.94 -1.75
N VAL A 177 -28.65 10.04 -1.07
CA VAL A 177 -28.32 10.16 0.36
C VAL A 177 -27.53 11.42 0.65
N ASN A 178 -26.56 11.78 -0.21
CA ASN A 178 -25.73 12.98 -0.06
C ASN A 178 -26.55 14.28 -0.23
N ILE A 179 -27.43 14.34 -1.23
CA ILE A 179 -28.33 15.47 -1.44
C ILE A 179 -29.24 15.66 -0.22
N LEU A 180 -29.86 14.59 0.27
CA LEU A 180 -30.69 14.65 1.47
C LEU A 180 -29.87 15.05 2.72
N SER A 181 -28.61 14.61 2.84
CA SER A 181 -27.73 14.98 3.94
C SER A 181 -27.41 16.47 3.95
N ILE A 182 -27.12 17.05 2.77
CA ILE A 182 -26.90 18.48 2.61
C ILE A 182 -28.21 19.27 2.90
N PHE A 183 -29.32 18.75 2.41
CA PHE A 183 -30.63 19.39 2.67
C PHE A 183 -30.95 19.43 4.18
N ILE A 184 -30.72 18.30 4.90
CA ILE A 184 -30.86 18.23 6.35
C ILE A 184 -29.92 19.23 7.05
N SER A 185 -28.68 19.38 6.56
CA SER A 185 -27.68 20.30 7.14
C SER A 185 -28.10 21.78 6.96
N LEU A 186 -28.74 22.12 5.85
CA LEU A 186 -29.25 23.45 5.59
C LEU A 186 -30.62 23.74 6.27
N PHE A 187 -31.26 22.69 6.76
CA PHE A 187 -32.56 22.81 7.42
C PHE A 187 -32.44 23.48 8.80
N VAL A 188 -31.39 23.23 9.56
CA VAL A 188 -31.18 23.86 10.88
C VAL A 188 -31.11 25.39 10.78
N PRO A 189 -30.32 26.00 9.86
CA PRO A 189 -30.32 27.43 9.65
C PRO A 189 -31.67 27.97 9.18
N PHE A 190 -32.42 27.19 8.41
CA PHE A 190 -33.75 27.57 7.94
C PHE A 190 -34.77 27.64 9.11
N MET A 191 -34.73 26.66 10.02
CA MET A 191 -35.56 26.66 11.23
C MET A 191 -35.32 27.88 12.12
N MET A 192 -34.12 28.44 12.17
CA MET A 192 -33.79 29.62 12.97
C MET A 192 -34.45 30.88 12.47
N LYS A 193 -35.00 30.88 11.26
CA LYS A 193 -35.72 32.04 10.63
C LYS A 193 -37.24 31.93 10.73
N MET A 194 -37.78 30.81 11.25
CA MET A 194 -39.22 30.56 11.29
C MET A 194 -39.91 31.02 12.58
N THR A 195 -41.19 31.32 12.47
CA THR A 195 -42.09 31.62 13.60
C THR A 195 -42.59 30.33 14.26
N LEU A 196 -42.88 30.37 15.55
CA LEU A 196 -43.32 29.20 16.34
C LEU A 196 -44.55 28.47 15.76
N PHE A 197 -45.42 29.16 15.05
CA PHE A 197 -46.68 28.61 14.50
C PHE A 197 -46.50 27.65 13.31
N GLU A 198 -45.38 27.74 12.61
CA GLU A 198 -45.06 26.88 11.44
C GLU A 198 -44.17 25.70 11.80
N LEU A 199 -43.69 25.68 13.05
CA LEU A 199 -42.63 24.75 13.50
C LEU A 199 -43.09 23.28 13.44
N ASP A 200 -44.36 22.99 13.81
CA ASP A 200 -44.84 21.59 13.87
C ASP A 200 -44.89 20.90 12.50
N LYS A 201 -45.34 21.60 11.46
CA LYS A 201 -45.38 21.07 10.08
C LYS A 201 -43.98 20.84 9.54
N VAL A 202 -43.08 21.75 9.84
CA VAL A 202 -41.70 21.74 9.38
C VAL A 202 -40.88 20.61 10.07
N VAL A 203 -41.12 20.40 11.37
CA VAL A 203 -40.53 19.26 12.11
C VAL A 203 -41.01 17.95 11.55
N LEU A 204 -42.30 17.83 11.18
CA LEU A 204 -42.82 16.59 10.57
C LEU A 204 -42.19 16.34 9.21
N CYS A 205 -42.04 17.35 8.35
CA CYS A 205 -41.32 17.22 7.07
C CYS A 205 -39.89 16.79 7.27
N PHE A 206 -39.19 17.35 8.26
CA PHE A 206 -37.82 16.96 8.60
C PHE A 206 -37.73 15.50 9.02
N ALA A 207 -38.64 15.04 9.89
CA ALA A 207 -38.69 13.66 10.32
C ALA A 207 -38.89 12.68 9.14
N ILE A 208 -39.78 13.03 8.20
CA ILE A 208 -40.00 12.23 6.98
C ILE A 208 -38.74 12.19 6.12
N ILE A 209 -38.06 13.31 5.89
CA ILE A 209 -36.80 13.36 5.10
C ILE A 209 -35.74 12.55 5.77
N PHE A 210 -35.62 12.61 7.10
CA PHE A 210 -34.66 11.84 7.86
C PHE A 210 -34.91 10.32 7.77
N LEU A 211 -36.17 9.88 7.83
CA LEU A 211 -36.58 8.51 7.63
C LEU A 211 -36.27 7.99 6.23
N ILE A 212 -36.58 8.79 5.19
CA ILE A 212 -36.31 8.46 3.77
C ILE A 212 -34.77 8.29 3.60
N ARG A 213 -33.98 9.23 4.13
CA ARG A 213 -32.52 9.15 4.10
C ARG A 213 -32.01 7.88 4.80
N GLY A 214 -32.59 7.50 5.96
CA GLY A 214 -32.24 6.30 6.69
C GLY A 214 -32.49 5.03 5.87
N ILE A 215 -33.65 4.94 5.21
CA ILE A 215 -34.03 3.83 4.34
C ILE A 215 -33.08 3.72 3.14
N LEU A 216 -32.81 4.85 2.47
CA LEU A 216 -31.89 4.89 1.33
C LEU A 216 -30.48 4.47 1.73
N ASN A 217 -29.98 4.95 2.88
CA ASN A 217 -28.68 4.56 3.42
C ASN A 217 -28.63 3.05 3.74
N PHE A 218 -29.69 2.49 4.29
CA PHE A 218 -29.79 1.04 4.52
C PHE A 218 -29.70 0.24 3.21
N ILE A 219 -30.44 0.66 2.17
CA ILE A 219 -30.41 0.02 0.84
C ILE A 219 -29.02 0.15 0.19
N GLN A 220 -28.38 1.30 0.34
CA GLN A 220 -27.02 1.57 -0.12
C GLN A 220 -26.00 0.62 0.56
N ASN A 221 -26.03 0.53 1.88
CA ASN A 221 -25.15 -0.36 2.65
C ASN A 221 -25.38 -1.84 2.30
N ARG A 222 -26.63 -2.26 2.13
CA ARG A 222 -26.98 -3.61 1.65
C ARG A 222 -26.38 -3.89 0.26
N SER A 223 -26.39 -2.90 -0.62
CA SER A 223 -25.80 -3.01 -1.95
C SER A 223 -24.27 -3.08 -1.92
N LEU A 224 -23.62 -2.34 -0.99
CA LEU A 224 -22.18 -2.46 -0.72
C LEU A 224 -21.81 -3.85 -0.20
N ILE A 225 -22.59 -4.42 0.72
CA ILE A 225 -22.38 -5.79 1.22
C ILE A 225 -22.48 -6.80 0.07
N LYS A 226 -23.45 -6.65 -0.85
CA LYS A 226 -23.58 -7.50 -2.04
C LYS A 226 -22.38 -7.34 -2.99
N LEU A 227 -21.87 -6.12 -3.15
CA LEU A 227 -20.65 -5.86 -3.94
C LEU A 227 -19.45 -6.57 -3.32
N ASN A 228 -19.26 -6.44 -2.01
CA ASN A 228 -18.17 -7.10 -1.26
C ASN A 228 -18.22 -8.63 -1.43
N LYS A 229 -19.40 -9.22 -1.27
CA LYS A 229 -19.58 -10.67 -1.50
C LYS A 229 -19.18 -11.09 -2.92
N LYS A 230 -19.65 -10.36 -3.95
CA LYS A 230 -19.30 -10.68 -5.36
C LYS A 230 -17.82 -10.47 -5.65
N LEU A 231 -17.20 -9.45 -5.09
CA LEU A 231 -15.75 -9.22 -5.22
C LEU A 231 -14.97 -10.38 -4.59
N ASP A 232 -15.36 -10.80 -3.39
CA ASP A 232 -14.72 -11.91 -2.69
C ASP A 232 -14.81 -13.23 -3.47
N GLU A 233 -16.01 -13.57 -3.95
CA GLU A 233 -16.24 -14.77 -4.76
C GLU A 233 -15.43 -14.74 -6.08
N ASN A 234 -15.41 -13.61 -6.77
CA ASN A 234 -14.73 -13.49 -8.05
C ASN A 234 -13.20 -13.54 -7.88
N ILE A 235 -12.65 -12.76 -6.95
CA ILE A 235 -11.21 -12.68 -6.72
C ILE A 235 -10.69 -14.02 -6.21
N SER A 236 -11.37 -14.64 -5.25
CA SER A 236 -10.95 -15.92 -4.67
C SER A 236 -10.97 -17.05 -5.69
N LYS A 237 -12.03 -17.13 -6.52
CA LYS A 237 -12.12 -18.15 -7.58
C LYS A 237 -11.06 -17.97 -8.65
N ASP A 238 -10.86 -16.73 -9.13
CA ASP A 238 -9.88 -16.43 -10.17
C ASP A 238 -8.46 -16.79 -9.69
N ILE A 239 -8.11 -16.41 -8.44
CA ILE A 239 -6.79 -16.69 -7.87
C ILE A 239 -6.61 -18.17 -7.55
N PHE A 240 -7.61 -18.86 -7.03
CA PHE A 240 -7.53 -20.30 -6.79
C PHE A 240 -7.29 -21.07 -8.08
N HIS A 241 -8.01 -20.70 -9.15
CA HIS A 241 -7.79 -21.27 -10.48
C HIS A 241 -6.37 -20.97 -10.99
N ASP A 242 -5.85 -19.76 -10.76
CA ASP A 242 -4.49 -19.40 -11.16
C ASP A 242 -3.44 -20.22 -10.38
N ILE A 243 -3.61 -20.38 -9.07
CA ILE A 243 -2.73 -21.20 -8.22
C ILE A 243 -2.72 -22.64 -8.75
N LEU A 244 -3.88 -23.28 -8.96
CA LEU A 244 -3.95 -24.66 -9.43
C LEU A 244 -3.30 -24.88 -10.82
N SER A 245 -3.22 -23.85 -11.64
CA SER A 245 -2.63 -23.91 -12.97
C SER A 245 -1.13 -23.58 -13.02
N LEU A 246 -0.50 -23.34 -11.88
CA LEU A 246 0.96 -23.17 -11.78
C LEU A 246 1.70 -24.50 -12.05
N PRO A 247 2.88 -24.46 -12.67
CA PRO A 247 3.65 -25.65 -12.95
C PRO A 247 4.17 -26.31 -11.66
N TYR A 248 4.34 -27.63 -11.68
CA TYR A 248 4.79 -28.42 -10.53
C TYR A 248 6.12 -27.91 -9.90
N CYS A 249 7.04 -27.41 -10.73
CA CYS A 249 8.30 -26.85 -10.26
C CYS A 249 8.13 -25.64 -9.31
N TYR A 250 7.02 -24.89 -9.44
CA TYR A 250 6.68 -23.81 -8.53
C TYR A 250 6.39 -24.33 -7.12
N TYR A 251 5.57 -25.39 -7.01
CA TYR A 251 5.21 -26.00 -5.73
C TYR A 251 6.40 -26.65 -5.02
N LYS A 252 7.36 -27.19 -5.79
CA LYS A 252 8.58 -27.77 -5.23
C LYS A 252 9.54 -26.73 -4.61
N ARG A 253 9.48 -25.48 -5.10
CA ARG A 253 10.34 -24.37 -4.63
C ARG A 253 9.77 -23.58 -3.48
N LYS A 254 8.43 -23.44 -3.40
CA LYS A 254 7.75 -22.63 -2.39
C LYS A 254 7.21 -23.51 -1.26
N LYS A 255 7.35 -23.02 -0.03
CA LYS A 255 6.70 -23.67 1.12
C LYS A 255 5.17 -23.52 1.03
N VAL A 256 4.43 -24.54 1.49
CA VAL A 256 2.94 -24.51 1.53
C VAL A 256 2.45 -23.26 2.25
N GLY A 257 3.09 -22.86 3.37
CA GLY A 257 2.76 -21.66 4.12
C GLY A 257 2.91 -20.35 3.33
N GLU A 258 3.81 -20.28 2.34
CA GLU A 258 3.92 -19.12 1.45
C GLU A 258 2.73 -19.05 0.50
N ILE A 259 2.33 -20.19 -0.07
CA ILE A 259 1.20 -20.27 -1.00
C ILE A 259 -0.12 -19.94 -0.28
N THR A 260 -0.32 -20.48 0.92
CA THR A 260 -1.51 -20.17 1.73
C THR A 260 -1.55 -18.70 2.19
N SER A 261 -0.37 -18.07 2.36
CA SER A 261 -0.30 -16.65 2.69
C SER A 261 -0.86 -15.74 1.59
N TYR A 262 -0.80 -16.15 0.32
CA TYR A 262 -1.44 -15.42 -0.78
C TYR A 262 -2.95 -15.37 -0.60
N PHE A 263 -3.57 -16.50 -0.23
CA PHE A 263 -5.00 -16.55 0.08
C PHE A 263 -5.38 -15.63 1.24
N SER A 264 -4.58 -15.61 2.31
CA SER A 264 -4.83 -14.73 3.45
C SER A 264 -4.70 -13.24 3.14
N GLN A 265 -4.02 -12.88 2.03
CA GLN A 265 -3.86 -11.48 1.60
C GLN A 265 -4.98 -11.00 0.65
N LEU A 266 -5.84 -11.91 0.15
CA LEU A 266 -6.95 -11.54 -0.75
C LEU A 266 -7.91 -10.54 -0.11
N TYR A 267 -8.12 -10.63 1.20
CA TYR A 267 -8.99 -9.69 1.89
C TYR A 267 -8.49 -8.24 1.80
N LEU A 268 -7.17 -8.02 1.73
CA LEU A 268 -6.59 -6.66 1.56
C LEU A 268 -7.00 -6.06 0.20
N VAL A 269 -6.93 -6.89 -0.84
CA VAL A 269 -7.30 -6.49 -2.21
C VAL A 269 -8.79 -6.19 -2.30
N ARG A 270 -9.62 -7.08 -1.77
CA ARG A 270 -11.08 -6.91 -1.71
C ARG A 270 -11.45 -5.63 -0.95
N ASN A 271 -10.91 -5.47 0.26
CA ASN A 271 -11.18 -4.31 1.10
C ASN A 271 -10.79 -3.01 0.40
N PHE A 272 -9.64 -3.00 -0.27
CA PHE A 272 -9.20 -1.82 -1.03
C PHE A 272 -10.15 -1.49 -2.20
N ILE A 273 -10.55 -2.47 -3.01
CA ILE A 273 -11.48 -2.25 -4.13
C ILE A 273 -12.83 -1.74 -3.61
N SER A 274 -13.31 -2.29 -2.49
CA SER A 274 -14.54 -1.85 -1.83
C SER A 274 -14.44 -0.42 -1.31
N LEU A 275 -13.34 -0.09 -0.60
CA LEU A 275 -13.07 1.25 -0.11
C LEU A 275 -12.92 2.25 -1.26
N LEU A 276 -12.21 1.88 -2.32
CA LEU A 276 -12.07 2.72 -3.51
C LEU A 276 -13.43 2.99 -4.16
N ALA A 277 -14.28 1.96 -4.26
CA ALA A 277 -15.64 2.13 -4.77
C ALA A 277 -16.48 3.04 -3.88
N SER A 278 -16.46 2.87 -2.54
CA SER A 278 -17.19 3.74 -1.62
C SER A 278 -16.68 5.17 -1.67
N THR A 279 -15.38 5.38 -1.56
CA THR A 279 -14.82 6.74 -1.53
C THR A 279 -14.96 7.47 -2.86
N ALA A 280 -14.74 6.79 -3.99
CA ALA A 280 -14.88 7.42 -5.30
C ALA A 280 -16.34 7.78 -5.63
N PHE A 281 -17.29 6.92 -5.26
CA PHE A 281 -18.69 7.06 -5.68
C PHE A 281 -19.63 7.58 -4.59
N ILE A 282 -19.25 7.57 -3.33
CA ILE A 282 -20.01 8.15 -2.22
C ILE A 282 -19.39 9.48 -1.81
N ASP A 283 -18.10 9.47 -1.41
CA ASP A 283 -17.43 10.66 -0.86
C ASP A 283 -17.04 11.65 -1.96
N GLY A 284 -16.64 11.18 -3.14
CA GLY A 284 -16.24 12.04 -4.27
C GLY A 284 -17.31 13.05 -4.70
N PRO A 285 -18.53 12.62 -5.02
CA PRO A 285 -19.62 13.53 -5.35
C PRO A 285 -19.95 14.51 -4.21
N LEU A 286 -19.93 14.05 -2.94
CA LEU A 286 -20.16 14.89 -1.78
C LEU A 286 -19.11 15.99 -1.66
N LEU A 287 -17.83 15.66 -1.88
CA LEU A 287 -16.75 16.66 -1.93
C LEU A 287 -17.01 17.71 -3.01
N LEU A 288 -17.36 17.30 -4.23
CA LEU A 288 -17.59 18.23 -5.32
C LEU A 288 -18.77 19.19 -5.01
N ILE A 289 -19.87 18.67 -4.47
CA ILE A 289 -21.02 19.47 -4.11
C ILE A 289 -20.67 20.46 -2.99
N THR A 290 -19.99 19.98 -1.93
CA THR A 290 -19.62 20.86 -0.80
C THR A 290 -18.61 21.93 -1.20
N ILE A 291 -17.64 21.63 -2.10
CA ILE A 291 -16.71 22.62 -2.66
C ILE A 291 -17.47 23.74 -3.37
N ILE A 292 -18.44 23.40 -4.24
CA ILE A 292 -19.23 24.38 -4.97
C ILE A 292 -20.03 25.25 -4.00
N ILE A 293 -20.70 24.66 -3.01
CA ILE A 293 -21.51 25.41 -2.03
C ILE A 293 -20.62 26.37 -1.21
N ILE A 294 -19.46 25.93 -0.71
CA ILE A 294 -18.57 26.77 0.09
C ILE A 294 -18.00 27.91 -0.77
N PHE A 295 -17.63 27.63 -2.02
CA PHE A 295 -17.09 28.64 -2.93
C PHE A 295 -18.12 29.76 -3.25
N THR A 296 -19.39 29.38 -3.49
CA THR A 296 -20.45 30.33 -3.77
C THR A 296 -20.91 31.09 -2.54
N ALA A 297 -20.87 30.46 -1.35
CA ALA A 297 -21.33 31.09 -0.11
C ALA A 297 -20.30 32.11 0.42
N ASN A 298 -19.02 31.77 0.50
CA ASN A 298 -18.01 32.69 1.03
C ASN A 298 -16.59 32.30 0.58
N ARG A 299 -15.92 33.21 -0.16
CA ARG A 299 -14.55 32.98 -0.68
C ARG A 299 -13.48 32.87 0.40
N PHE A 300 -13.60 33.56 1.53
CA PHE A 300 -12.64 33.48 2.63
C PHE A 300 -12.72 32.12 3.33
N ILE A 301 -13.92 31.61 3.59
CA ILE A 301 -14.13 30.31 4.19
C ILE A 301 -13.67 29.21 3.24
N PHE A 302 -13.90 29.38 1.95
CA PHE A 302 -13.33 28.49 0.92
C PHE A 302 -11.81 28.44 1.00
N ALA A 303 -11.13 29.60 1.07
CA ALA A 303 -9.68 29.68 1.19
C ALA A 303 -9.16 28.97 2.45
N LEU A 304 -9.83 29.09 3.60
CA LEU A 304 -9.49 28.40 4.84
C LEU A 304 -9.65 26.88 4.71
N ASN A 305 -10.73 26.41 4.09
CA ASN A 305 -10.91 24.98 3.84
C ASN A 305 -9.81 24.41 2.91
N ILE A 306 -9.45 25.15 1.85
CA ILE A 306 -8.37 24.75 0.93
C ILE A 306 -7.01 24.76 1.64
N LEU A 307 -6.74 25.75 2.50
CA LEU A 307 -5.54 25.78 3.32
C LEU A 307 -5.44 24.53 4.21
N CYS A 308 -6.55 24.15 4.87
CA CYS A 308 -6.62 22.91 5.66
C CYS A 308 -6.25 21.67 4.82
N VAL A 309 -6.81 21.57 3.61
CA VAL A 309 -6.51 20.50 2.67
C VAL A 309 -5.01 20.44 2.36
N PHE A 310 -4.35 21.57 2.07
CA PHE A 310 -2.91 21.62 1.81
C PHE A 310 -2.09 21.17 3.03
N VAL A 311 -2.45 21.62 4.23
CA VAL A 311 -1.77 21.22 5.46
C VAL A 311 -1.93 19.72 5.72
N LEU A 312 -3.12 19.16 5.51
CA LEU A 312 -3.38 17.72 5.64
C LEU A 312 -2.59 16.90 4.61
N ILE A 313 -2.50 17.34 3.35
CA ILE A 313 -1.69 16.69 2.30
C ILE A 313 -0.20 16.74 2.67
N PHE A 314 0.28 17.88 3.19
CA PHE A 314 1.67 18.00 3.63
C PHE A 314 1.98 17.04 4.78
N LEU A 315 1.13 16.99 5.80
CA LEU A 315 1.24 16.06 6.91
C LEU A 315 1.22 14.60 6.42
N TYR A 316 0.29 14.27 5.53
CA TYR A 316 0.20 12.96 4.90
C TYR A 316 1.53 12.59 4.19
N LYS A 317 2.08 13.47 3.35
CA LYS A 317 3.35 13.21 2.67
C LYS A 317 4.51 12.98 3.66
N HIS A 318 4.52 13.70 4.77
CA HIS A 318 5.55 13.54 5.80
C HIS A 318 5.48 12.15 6.47
N TYR A 319 4.28 11.65 6.80
CA TYR A 319 4.10 10.35 7.46
C TYR A 319 4.09 9.17 6.50
N SER A 320 3.68 9.35 5.26
CA SER A 320 3.44 8.31 4.25
C SER A 320 4.63 7.36 4.06
N GLN A 321 5.87 7.86 3.98
CA GLN A 321 7.06 7.01 3.84
C GLN A 321 7.34 6.20 5.11
N LYS A 322 7.19 6.82 6.29
CA LYS A 322 7.38 6.14 7.58
C LYS A 322 6.34 5.03 7.75
N ASN A 323 5.07 5.35 7.50
CA ASN A 323 3.97 4.38 7.54
C ASN A 323 4.26 3.17 6.64
N TYR A 324 4.69 3.39 5.40
CA TYR A 324 5.01 2.30 4.48
C TYR A 324 6.10 1.36 5.01
N ILE A 325 7.17 1.92 5.60
CA ILE A 325 8.27 1.14 6.19
C ILE A 325 7.74 0.29 7.36
N PHE A 326 6.99 0.90 8.28
CA PHE A 326 6.47 0.20 9.46
C PHE A 326 5.43 -0.86 9.11
N ILE A 327 4.51 -0.57 8.17
CA ILE A 327 3.53 -1.54 7.65
C ILE A 327 4.24 -2.76 7.09
N SER A 328 5.20 -2.52 6.19
CA SER A 328 5.92 -3.62 5.52
C SER A 328 6.74 -4.47 6.49
N GLU A 329 7.32 -3.87 7.53
CA GLU A 329 8.03 -4.58 8.59
C GLU A 329 7.07 -5.41 9.45
N THR A 330 5.91 -4.85 9.82
CA THR A 330 4.87 -5.56 10.56
C THR A 330 4.34 -6.76 9.78
N GLN A 331 4.08 -6.60 8.46
CA GLN A 331 3.65 -7.69 7.61
C GLN A 331 4.71 -8.79 7.49
N ARG A 332 6.00 -8.41 7.38
CA ARG A 332 7.11 -9.37 7.37
C ARG A 332 7.15 -10.20 8.65
N LYS A 333 7.08 -9.55 9.82
CA LYS A 333 7.09 -10.24 11.12
C LYS A 333 5.87 -11.12 11.31
N LYS A 334 4.69 -10.68 10.86
CA LYS A 334 3.46 -11.49 10.84
C LYS A 334 3.66 -12.76 9.99
N GLY A 335 4.32 -12.62 8.84
CA GLY A 335 4.68 -13.77 8.00
C GLY A 335 5.59 -14.77 8.70
N LEU A 336 6.58 -14.30 9.50
CA LEU A 336 7.45 -15.18 10.30
C LEU A 336 6.66 -15.95 11.37
N VAL A 337 5.73 -15.28 12.09
CA VAL A 337 4.85 -15.93 13.06
C VAL A 337 4.03 -17.02 12.38
N ASN A 338 3.37 -16.71 11.25
CA ASN A 338 2.56 -17.68 10.52
C ASN A 338 3.39 -18.89 10.03
N SER A 339 4.59 -18.62 9.48
CA SER A 339 5.49 -19.71 9.03
C SER A 339 5.91 -20.61 10.18
N PHE A 340 6.24 -20.03 11.33
CA PHE A 340 6.61 -20.78 12.53
C PHE A 340 5.45 -21.65 13.03
N MET A 341 4.22 -21.10 13.07
CA MET A 341 3.03 -21.86 13.46
C MET A 341 2.77 -23.05 12.54
N VAL A 342 2.83 -22.83 11.21
CA VAL A 342 2.63 -23.90 10.22
C VAL A 342 3.71 -24.97 10.36
N GLU A 343 4.97 -24.58 10.57
CA GLU A 343 6.09 -25.51 10.74
C GLU A 343 5.94 -26.33 12.05
N THR A 344 5.52 -25.69 13.14
CA THR A 344 5.26 -26.34 14.43
C THR A 344 4.13 -27.36 14.32
N ILE A 345 3.01 -27.00 13.66
CA ILE A 345 1.88 -27.90 13.49
C ILE A 345 2.26 -29.10 12.60
N ASN A 346 2.97 -28.86 11.51
CA ASN A 346 3.40 -29.93 10.59
C ASN A 346 4.39 -30.92 11.23
N ASN A 347 5.16 -30.48 12.23
CA ASN A 347 6.13 -31.31 12.94
C ASN A 347 5.69 -31.68 14.36
N PHE A 348 4.34 -31.59 14.65
CA PHE A 348 3.83 -31.76 16.00
C PHE A 348 4.18 -33.14 16.61
N GLU A 349 4.12 -34.20 15.81
CA GLU A 349 4.49 -35.55 16.22
C GLU A 349 5.97 -35.61 16.68
N THR A 350 6.87 -35.02 15.91
CA THR A 350 8.30 -34.95 16.26
C THR A 350 8.53 -34.17 17.55
N ILE A 351 7.83 -33.02 17.70
CA ILE A 351 7.93 -32.17 18.88
C ILE A 351 7.45 -32.95 20.12
N LYS A 352 6.37 -33.71 19.98
CA LYS A 352 5.80 -34.54 21.05
C LYS A 352 6.74 -35.68 21.44
N ASN A 353 7.27 -36.40 20.46
CA ASN A 353 8.16 -37.51 20.68
C ASN A 353 9.51 -37.10 21.32
N LEU A 354 10.02 -35.91 20.96
CA LEU A 354 11.25 -35.35 21.54
C LEU A 354 11.01 -34.58 22.85
N ASN A 355 9.77 -34.38 23.25
CA ASN A 355 9.38 -33.61 24.45
C ASN A 355 10.03 -32.22 24.57
N ILE A 356 10.07 -31.46 23.43
CA ILE A 356 10.72 -30.16 23.33
C ILE A 356 9.75 -28.98 23.37
N PHE A 357 8.61 -29.11 24.02
CA PHE A 357 7.55 -28.08 24.08
C PHE A 357 8.06 -26.74 24.61
N ASP A 358 8.81 -26.74 25.70
CA ASP A 358 9.30 -25.52 26.35
C ASP A 358 10.24 -24.71 25.41
N LYS A 359 11.06 -25.42 24.66
CA LYS A 359 11.95 -24.79 23.66
C LYS A 359 11.14 -24.16 22.54
N ILE A 360 10.18 -24.88 21.97
CA ILE A 360 9.30 -24.39 20.90
C ILE A 360 8.50 -23.19 21.38
N TYR A 361 7.97 -23.26 22.61
CA TYR A 361 7.25 -22.15 23.22
C TYR A 361 8.14 -20.91 23.40
N ALA A 362 9.34 -21.07 23.91
CA ALA A 362 10.30 -19.97 24.07
C ALA A 362 10.70 -19.34 22.72
N ASP A 363 10.85 -20.12 21.67
CA ASP A 363 11.15 -19.61 20.33
C ASP A 363 9.94 -18.89 19.72
N PHE A 364 8.71 -19.42 19.92
CA PHE A 364 7.47 -18.72 19.55
C PHE A 364 7.36 -17.38 20.27
N ASP A 365 7.58 -17.35 21.57
CA ASP A 365 7.49 -16.13 22.38
C ASP A 365 8.42 -15.03 21.86
N LYS A 366 9.67 -15.35 21.52
CA LYS A 366 10.62 -14.38 20.92
C LYS A 366 10.13 -13.82 19.59
N ILE A 367 9.62 -14.69 18.70
CA ILE A 367 9.12 -14.27 17.39
C ILE A 367 7.86 -13.43 17.54
N TYR A 368 6.93 -13.88 18.40
CA TYR A 368 5.67 -13.21 18.64
C TYR A 368 5.85 -11.86 19.34
N ASN A 369 6.71 -11.77 20.35
CA ASN A 369 7.05 -10.51 21.01
C ASN A 369 7.70 -9.50 20.04
N SER A 370 8.51 -9.98 19.12
CA SER A 370 9.07 -9.12 18.06
C SER A 370 7.99 -8.56 17.13
N TYR A 371 6.98 -9.36 16.79
CA TYR A 371 5.83 -8.94 15.97
C TYR A 371 4.94 -7.94 16.74
N THR A 372 4.56 -8.25 17.97
CA THR A 372 3.70 -7.38 18.79
C THR A 372 4.36 -6.03 19.08
N PHE A 373 5.66 -6.02 19.37
CA PHE A 373 6.41 -4.79 19.56
C PHE A 373 6.44 -3.91 18.29
N GLN A 374 6.56 -4.54 17.10
CA GLN A 374 6.50 -3.80 15.85
C GLN A 374 5.10 -3.25 15.56
N THR A 375 4.06 -4.03 15.88
CA THR A 375 2.66 -3.60 15.77
C THR A 375 2.38 -2.42 16.71
N TYR A 376 2.89 -2.49 17.94
CA TYR A 376 2.81 -1.38 18.90
C TYR A 376 3.46 -0.11 18.36
N LYS A 377 4.67 -0.20 17.76
CA LYS A 377 5.33 0.95 17.14
C LYS A 377 4.51 1.55 16.00
N LEU A 378 3.94 0.70 15.15
CA LEU A 378 3.08 1.13 14.04
C LEU A 378 1.83 1.86 14.56
N ASN A 379 1.15 1.28 15.56
CA ASN A 379 -0.06 1.87 16.15
C ASN A 379 0.25 3.20 16.84
N ASN A 380 1.39 3.33 17.51
CA ASN A 380 1.83 4.59 18.09
C ASN A 380 2.10 5.66 17.03
N LEU A 381 2.64 5.27 15.87
CA LEU A 381 2.84 6.19 14.75
C LEU A 381 1.49 6.68 14.21
N TYR A 382 0.52 5.77 14.05
CA TYR A 382 -0.85 6.12 13.63
C TYR A 382 -1.54 7.03 14.64
N ASN A 383 -1.39 6.76 15.94
CA ASN A 383 -1.96 7.59 16.99
C ASN A 383 -1.41 9.02 16.98
N LYS A 384 -0.09 9.18 16.77
CA LYS A 384 0.53 10.51 16.62
C LYS A 384 0.04 11.24 15.38
N GLU A 385 -0.07 10.53 14.25
CA GLU A 385 -0.61 11.10 13.00
C GLU A 385 -2.07 11.51 13.16
N SER A 386 -2.89 10.68 13.80
CA SER A 386 -4.31 10.96 14.08
C SER A 386 -4.48 12.17 14.98
N LEU A 387 -3.69 12.28 16.04
CA LEU A 387 -3.71 13.45 16.94
C LEU A 387 -3.41 14.74 16.18
N LEU A 388 -2.38 14.75 15.32
CA LEU A 388 -2.06 15.94 14.52
C LEU A 388 -3.18 16.29 13.53
N LYS A 389 -3.80 15.28 12.89
CA LYS A 389 -4.96 15.48 12.02
C LYS A 389 -6.13 16.11 12.79
N GLU A 390 -6.43 15.62 14.00
CA GLU A 390 -7.48 16.16 14.85
C GLU A 390 -7.22 17.62 15.30
N LEU A 391 -5.96 17.93 15.66
CA LEU A 391 -5.57 19.30 16.02
C LEU A 391 -5.72 20.27 14.84
N ILE A 392 -5.28 19.85 13.63
CA ILE A 392 -5.43 20.66 12.41
C ILE A 392 -6.92 20.85 12.09
N TYR A 393 -7.70 19.78 12.18
CA TYR A 393 -9.14 19.82 11.97
C TYR A 393 -9.83 20.78 12.94
N GLY A 394 -9.59 20.63 14.27
CA GLY A 394 -10.16 21.49 15.31
C GLY A 394 -9.75 22.96 15.15
N ALA A 395 -8.46 23.23 14.87
CA ALA A 395 -7.97 24.58 14.62
C ALA A 395 -8.64 25.23 13.41
N THR A 396 -8.82 24.45 12.32
CA THR A 396 -9.48 24.97 11.11
C THR A 396 -10.94 25.28 11.36
N LEU A 397 -11.68 24.40 12.03
CA LEU A 397 -13.08 24.66 12.38
C LEU A 397 -13.21 25.87 13.31
N PHE A 398 -12.29 26.02 14.29
CA PHE A 398 -12.26 27.18 15.16
C PHE A 398 -12.02 28.49 14.38
N LEU A 399 -11.09 28.49 13.43
CA LEU A 399 -10.82 29.63 12.55
C LEU A 399 -12.05 29.94 11.66
N ILE A 400 -12.68 28.94 11.09
CA ILE A 400 -13.92 29.10 10.29
C ILE A 400 -15.02 29.71 11.16
N MET A 401 -15.17 29.23 12.40
CA MET A 401 -16.13 29.77 13.35
C MET A 401 -15.88 31.25 13.64
N LEU A 402 -14.63 31.64 13.92
CA LEU A 402 -14.27 33.05 14.20
C LEU A 402 -14.51 33.94 12.96
N VAL A 403 -14.11 33.49 11.78
CA VAL A 403 -14.27 34.26 10.54
C VAL A 403 -15.75 34.38 10.17
N SER A 404 -16.50 33.27 10.24
CA SER A 404 -17.95 33.29 9.96
C SER A 404 -18.71 34.22 10.93
N PHE A 405 -18.37 34.22 12.21
CA PHE A 405 -18.95 35.09 13.21
C PHE A 405 -18.69 36.57 12.92
N LYS A 406 -17.47 36.93 12.49
CA LYS A 406 -17.09 38.30 12.14
C LYS A 406 -17.76 38.77 10.85
N LEU A 407 -17.92 37.90 9.87
CA LEU A 407 -18.49 38.25 8.55
C LEU A 407 -20.03 38.25 8.54
N CYS A 408 -20.67 37.45 9.39
CA CYS A 408 -22.11 37.23 9.42
C CYS A 408 -22.75 37.88 10.64
N HIS A 409 -22.30 39.09 11.06
CA HIS A 409 -22.77 39.79 12.27
C HIS A 409 -24.32 39.91 12.42
N SER A 410 -25.07 39.78 11.32
CA SER A 410 -26.56 39.94 11.30
C SER A 410 -27.30 38.61 11.07
N ASP A 411 -26.66 37.57 10.55
CA ASP A 411 -27.33 36.33 10.10
C ASP A 411 -26.76 35.07 10.73
N MET A 412 -27.22 34.74 11.96
CA MET A 412 -26.80 33.54 12.70
C MET A 412 -27.07 32.25 11.88
N SER A 413 -28.07 32.24 11.00
CA SER A 413 -28.38 31.10 10.15
C SER A 413 -27.29 30.83 9.10
N MET A 414 -26.71 31.89 8.50
CA MET A 414 -25.57 31.75 7.57
C MET A 414 -24.30 31.23 8.28
N PHE A 415 -24.04 31.71 9.48
CA PHE A 415 -22.95 31.24 10.30
C PHE A 415 -23.02 29.72 10.53
N VAL A 416 -24.18 29.22 11.00
CA VAL A 416 -24.38 27.79 11.28
C VAL A 416 -24.28 26.95 10.00
N SER A 417 -24.85 27.43 8.87
CA SER A 417 -24.76 26.68 7.61
C SER A 417 -23.32 26.53 7.10
N GLN A 418 -22.54 27.61 7.13
CA GLN A 418 -21.12 27.56 6.71
C GLN A 418 -20.27 26.63 7.57
N PHE A 419 -20.51 26.65 8.89
CA PHE A 419 -19.82 25.75 9.81
C PHE A 419 -20.15 24.28 9.54
N ILE A 420 -21.44 23.93 9.39
CA ILE A 420 -21.87 22.55 9.13
C ILE A 420 -21.30 22.03 7.78
N ILE A 421 -21.41 22.83 6.71
CA ILE A 421 -20.93 22.43 5.39
C ILE A 421 -19.39 22.24 5.39
N SER A 422 -18.66 23.15 6.06
CA SER A 422 -17.20 23.01 6.21
C SER A 422 -16.83 21.75 6.99
N THR A 423 -17.58 21.39 8.04
CA THR A 423 -17.40 20.16 8.79
C THR A 423 -17.56 18.92 7.91
N ILE A 424 -18.63 18.91 7.08
CA ILE A 424 -18.87 17.81 6.11
C ILE A 424 -17.73 17.74 5.10
N PHE A 425 -17.30 18.86 4.54
CA PHE A 425 -16.22 18.93 3.56
C PHE A 425 -14.91 18.34 4.11
N ILE A 426 -14.46 18.81 5.28
CA ILE A 426 -13.18 18.37 5.86
C ILE A 426 -13.25 16.89 6.27
N SER A 427 -14.38 16.42 6.85
CA SER A 427 -14.55 15.01 7.23
C SER A 427 -14.52 14.08 6.03
N THR A 428 -15.18 14.46 4.92
CA THR A 428 -15.20 13.71 3.67
C THR A 428 -13.80 13.70 3.01
N PHE A 429 -13.08 14.83 3.06
CA PHE A 429 -11.73 14.90 2.54
C PHE A 429 -10.74 14.00 3.32
N ARG A 430 -10.94 13.88 4.64
CA ARG A 430 -10.16 12.96 5.48
C ARG A 430 -10.33 11.50 5.05
N SER A 431 -11.55 11.05 4.76
CA SER A 431 -11.77 9.67 4.29
C SER A 431 -11.05 9.37 2.97
N VAL A 432 -10.93 10.38 2.08
CA VAL A 432 -10.15 10.24 0.83
C VAL A 432 -8.65 10.09 1.10
N ILE A 433 -8.09 10.82 2.06
CA ILE A 433 -6.67 10.68 2.43
C ILE A 433 -6.38 9.30 3.02
N ASP A 434 -7.27 8.78 3.86
CA ASP A 434 -7.10 7.50 4.53
C ASP A 434 -7.15 6.29 3.58
N LEU A 435 -7.66 6.47 2.33
CA LEU A 435 -7.58 5.47 1.26
C LEU A 435 -6.15 5.03 0.93
N ASP A 436 -5.16 5.92 1.01
CA ASP A 436 -3.80 5.61 0.57
C ASP A 436 -3.11 4.57 1.46
N LEU A 437 -3.44 4.50 2.74
CA LEU A 437 -2.90 3.46 3.62
C LEU A 437 -3.35 2.07 3.15
N ASN A 438 -4.65 1.91 2.92
CA ASN A 438 -5.23 0.67 2.38
C ASN A 438 -4.71 0.36 0.96
N PHE A 439 -4.49 1.40 0.14
CA PHE A 439 -3.90 1.26 -1.19
C PHE A 439 -2.50 0.65 -1.14
N LYS A 440 -1.64 1.09 -0.25
CA LYS A 440 -0.27 0.58 -0.13
C LYS A 440 -0.23 -0.87 0.32
N GLU A 441 -1.09 -1.25 1.27
CA GLU A 441 -1.23 -2.64 1.72
C GLU A 441 -1.74 -3.53 0.58
N ALA A 442 -2.82 -3.13 -0.07
CA ALA A 442 -3.41 -3.86 -1.19
C ALA A 442 -2.49 -3.94 -2.40
N MET A 443 -1.74 -2.87 -2.69
CA MET A 443 -0.80 -2.83 -3.82
C MET A 443 0.31 -3.87 -3.68
N SER A 444 0.82 -4.07 -2.46
CA SER A 444 1.82 -5.12 -2.18
C SER A 444 1.24 -6.51 -2.45
N ALA A 445 0.02 -6.79 -1.99
CA ALA A 445 -0.67 -8.05 -2.23
C ALA A 445 -1.00 -8.26 -3.72
N LEU A 446 -1.54 -7.23 -4.39
CA LEU A 446 -1.91 -7.27 -5.81
C LEU A 446 -0.71 -7.55 -6.72
N LYS A 447 0.43 -6.93 -6.48
CA LYS A 447 1.64 -7.19 -7.29
C LYS A 447 2.00 -8.67 -7.28
N ARG A 448 1.99 -9.32 -6.12
CA ARG A 448 2.25 -10.76 -6.00
C ARG A 448 1.26 -11.60 -6.81
N LEU A 449 -0.03 -11.31 -6.66
CA LEU A 449 -1.09 -12.07 -7.32
C LEU A 449 -1.02 -11.94 -8.85
N ILE A 450 -0.69 -10.73 -9.33
CA ILE A 450 -0.54 -10.47 -10.76
C ILE A 450 0.74 -11.13 -11.31
N GLU A 451 1.83 -11.16 -10.55
CA GLU A 451 3.05 -11.88 -10.93
C GLU A 451 2.78 -13.39 -11.04
N LEU A 452 1.99 -13.97 -10.13
CA LEU A 452 1.56 -15.37 -10.23
C LEU A 452 0.74 -15.64 -11.50
N SER A 453 -0.24 -14.80 -11.81
CA SER A 453 -1.08 -14.96 -13.01
C SER A 453 -0.28 -14.78 -14.31
N SER A 454 0.69 -13.86 -14.32
CA SER A 454 1.55 -13.61 -15.49
C SER A 454 2.55 -14.74 -15.73
N TYR A 455 2.99 -15.45 -14.68
CA TYR A 455 3.86 -16.62 -14.78
C TYR A 455 3.20 -17.78 -15.52
N LYS A 456 1.88 -17.96 -15.35
CA LYS A 456 1.06 -18.97 -16.02
C LYS A 456 0.97 -18.76 -17.55
N THR A 457 0.73 -17.54 -17.98
CA THR A 457 0.47 -17.23 -19.40
C THR A 457 1.67 -17.47 -20.30
N LYS A 458 2.89 -17.30 -19.81
CA LYS A 458 4.12 -17.51 -20.61
C LYS A 458 4.48 -18.97 -20.85
N LYS A 459 4.12 -19.90 -19.96
CA LYS A 459 4.40 -21.34 -20.16
C LYS A 459 3.39 -22.08 -21.03
N ARG A 460 2.25 -21.47 -21.37
CA ARG A 460 1.28 -22.04 -22.31
C ARG A 460 1.61 -21.75 -23.78
N ASN A 461 2.49 -20.77 -24.04
CA ASN A 461 2.89 -20.30 -25.38
C ASN A 461 4.34 -20.70 -25.73
N GLY A 462 4.98 -21.56 -25.00
CA GLY A 462 6.25 -22.26 -25.25
C GLY A 462 6.03 -23.75 -25.03
#